data_dcfe261e6afe8a0ddcf5202b8da40712
#
_entry.id   dcfe261e6afe8a0ddcf5202b8da40712
#
_cell.length_a   1.000
_cell.length_b   1.000
_cell.length_c   1.000
_cell.angle_alpha   90.00
_cell.angle_beta   90.00
_cell.angle_gamma   90.00
#
_symmetry.space_group_name_H-M   'P 1'
#
loop_
_entity.id
_entity.type
_entity.pdbx_description
1 polymer ?
#
loop_
_entity_poly.entity_id
_entity_poly.type
_entity_poly.pdbx_seq_one_letter_code
_entity_poly.pdbx_strand_id
1 'polypeptide(L)'
;MNTLDTFDPNGVGLDNGAYFGLPFTPDEARLVLISAPWDVTVSYGTGTSEAPDAIIEASMQLDLYDALSPGAWRFGIATADIDYSLLETSQRLRSDAERVIRHLEEGGSVADDAVCRKIRRVNEGCVQMNENIRAQARAWLAQGKLVGLVGGDHSTPYGLVQALGERGEGFGILHIDAHCDLRRAYEGFEYSHASIMYNVLRDVPQAERIVEVGVRDYCDAEAELARSSERIRMFDDTQLSAAAFEGETWGATCRRIVAELPERVYVRFDI
;
A
#
# COMPACT_ATOMS: atom_id res chain seq x y z
N MET A 1 10.62 33.62 -10.40
CA MET A 1 10.17 33.71 -9.02
C MET A 1 9.99 32.26 -8.60
N ASN A 2 10.64 31.82 -7.54
CA ASN A 2 10.49 30.44 -7.07
C ASN A 2 9.08 30.32 -6.48
N THR A 3 8.30 29.32 -6.85
CA THR A 3 6.91 29.12 -6.39
C THR A 3 6.83 29.08 -4.86
N LEU A 4 7.92 28.61 -4.21
CA LEU A 4 8.06 28.59 -2.76
C LEU A 4 8.10 29.98 -2.11
N ASP A 5 8.59 31.00 -2.84
CA ASP A 5 8.70 32.38 -2.28
C ASP A 5 7.33 33.08 -2.19
N THR A 6 6.34 32.56 -2.92
CA THR A 6 4.98 33.13 -3.00
C THR A 6 3.90 32.26 -2.32
N PHE A 7 4.24 31.04 -1.92
CA PHE A 7 3.31 30.13 -1.25
C PHE A 7 3.16 30.50 0.23
N ASP A 8 1.93 30.74 0.65
CA ASP A 8 1.59 30.97 2.05
C ASP A 8 1.10 29.67 2.70
N PRO A 9 1.89 29.02 3.57
CA PRO A 9 1.50 27.77 4.22
C PRO A 9 0.38 27.93 5.27
N ASN A 10 -0.01 29.17 5.60
CA ASN A 10 -1.13 29.46 6.51
C ASN A 10 -2.40 29.85 5.73
N GLY A 11 -2.31 29.89 4.41
CA GLY A 11 -3.41 30.22 3.52
C GLY A 11 -4.27 29.00 3.18
N VAL A 12 -5.19 29.20 2.27
CA VAL A 12 -6.04 28.11 1.72
C VAL A 12 -5.19 27.23 0.82
N GLY A 13 -5.36 25.89 0.93
CA GLY A 13 -4.72 24.93 0.03
C GLY A 13 -5.03 25.22 -1.44
N LEU A 14 -4.07 25.00 -2.32
CA LEU A 14 -4.26 25.22 -3.75
C LEU A 14 -5.13 24.11 -4.35
N ASP A 15 -6.18 24.50 -5.07
CA ASP A 15 -6.97 23.55 -5.88
C ASP A 15 -6.22 23.29 -7.21
N ASN A 16 -5.19 22.47 -7.12
CA ASN A 16 -4.30 22.13 -8.23
C ASN A 16 -4.28 20.63 -8.58
N GLY A 17 -5.22 19.85 -7.99
CA GLY A 17 -5.30 18.41 -8.19
C GLY A 17 -4.18 17.60 -7.53
N ALA A 18 -3.43 18.21 -6.62
CA ALA A 18 -2.33 17.56 -5.90
C ALA A 18 -2.68 17.34 -4.43
N TYR A 19 -2.11 16.29 -3.83
CA TYR A 19 -2.22 16.06 -2.39
C TYR A 19 -1.70 17.26 -1.61
N PHE A 20 -2.44 17.65 -0.57
CA PHE A 20 -2.16 18.78 0.34
C PHE A 20 -2.21 20.17 -0.30
N GLY A 21 -2.61 20.29 -1.57
CA GLY A 21 -2.60 21.57 -2.28
C GLY A 21 -1.23 22.27 -2.26
N LEU A 22 -0.14 21.51 -2.29
CA LEU A 22 1.23 22.02 -2.29
C LEU A 22 1.66 22.49 -3.68
N PRO A 23 2.54 23.51 -3.78
CA PRO A 23 2.90 24.11 -5.05
C PRO A 23 4.02 23.40 -5.83
N PHE A 24 4.45 22.22 -5.38
CA PHE A 24 5.60 21.53 -5.98
C PHE A 24 5.20 20.75 -7.21
N THR A 25 6.04 20.85 -8.25
CA THR A 25 6.04 19.90 -9.36
C THR A 25 6.78 18.61 -8.96
N PRO A 26 6.52 17.47 -9.63
CA PRO A 26 7.27 16.23 -9.37
C PRO A 26 8.79 16.38 -9.53
N ASP A 27 9.26 17.23 -10.46
CA ASP A 27 10.69 17.48 -10.66
C ASP A 27 11.33 18.23 -9.48
N GLU A 28 10.61 19.15 -8.85
CA GLU A 28 11.07 19.95 -7.71
C GLU A 28 10.96 19.19 -6.37
N ALA A 29 10.01 18.29 -6.27
CA ALA A 29 9.71 17.56 -5.04
C ALA A 29 10.79 16.52 -4.70
N ARG A 30 10.95 16.23 -3.40
CA ARG A 30 11.77 15.11 -2.90
C ARG A 30 10.97 13.83 -2.78
N LEU A 31 9.66 13.94 -2.51
CA LEU A 31 8.71 12.84 -2.44
C LEU A 31 7.68 13.00 -3.55
N VAL A 32 7.53 11.97 -4.37
CA VAL A 32 6.49 11.89 -5.40
C VAL A 32 5.47 10.84 -4.98
N LEU A 33 4.21 11.22 -4.93
CA LEU A 33 3.08 10.34 -4.63
C LEU A 33 2.45 9.84 -5.92
N ILE A 34 2.41 8.53 -6.08
CA ILE A 34 1.71 7.82 -7.17
C ILE A 34 0.32 7.45 -6.66
N SER A 35 -0.70 7.71 -7.47
CA SER A 35 -2.08 7.28 -7.19
C SER A 35 -2.38 5.96 -7.90
N ALA A 36 -3.01 5.02 -7.19
CA ALA A 36 -3.39 3.72 -7.74
C ALA A 36 -4.91 3.47 -7.54
N PRO A 37 -5.77 4.01 -8.42
CA PRO A 37 -7.23 3.88 -8.33
C PRO A 37 -7.68 2.47 -8.76
N TRP A 38 -7.57 1.49 -7.82
CA TRP A 38 -7.78 0.07 -8.08
C TRP A 38 -8.38 -0.65 -6.89
N ASP A 39 -9.44 -1.45 -7.10
CA ASP A 39 -10.09 -2.23 -6.04
C ASP A 39 -10.75 -3.53 -6.55
N VAL A 40 -10.13 -4.16 -7.55
CA VAL A 40 -10.70 -5.31 -8.27
C VAL A 40 -10.98 -6.49 -7.35
N THR A 41 -10.08 -6.77 -6.40
CA THR A 41 -10.11 -8.02 -5.63
C THR A 41 -10.69 -7.88 -4.22
N VAL A 42 -11.20 -6.71 -3.84
CA VAL A 42 -11.83 -6.54 -2.53
C VAL A 42 -13.01 -7.51 -2.35
N SER A 43 -13.07 -8.19 -1.21
CA SER A 43 -14.06 -9.24 -0.97
C SER A 43 -15.36 -8.71 -0.39
N TYR A 44 -15.35 -7.59 0.35
CA TYR A 44 -16.54 -7.07 1.04
C TYR A 44 -17.15 -5.86 0.30
N GLY A 45 -16.51 -4.71 0.36
CA GLY A 45 -17.04 -3.45 -0.19
C GLY A 45 -16.11 -2.84 -1.23
N THR A 46 -16.70 -2.25 -2.27
CA THR A 46 -15.96 -1.44 -3.26
C THR A 46 -15.87 0.02 -2.82
N GLY A 47 -15.06 0.81 -3.53
CA GLY A 47 -14.96 2.26 -3.36
C GLY A 47 -13.54 2.72 -3.03
N THR A 48 -12.64 1.82 -2.63
CA THR A 48 -11.24 2.19 -2.36
C THR A 48 -10.50 2.64 -3.63
N SER A 49 -10.95 2.28 -4.81
CA SER A 49 -10.44 2.85 -6.08
C SER A 49 -10.68 4.36 -6.22
N GLU A 50 -11.62 4.92 -5.48
CA GLU A 50 -11.90 6.36 -5.44
C GLU A 50 -11.08 7.09 -4.36
N ALA A 51 -10.38 6.34 -3.49
CA ALA A 51 -9.63 6.91 -2.38
C ALA A 51 -8.56 7.94 -2.79
N PRO A 52 -7.80 7.79 -3.88
CA PRO A 52 -6.86 8.80 -4.31
C PRO A 52 -7.50 10.17 -4.50
N ASP A 53 -8.60 10.26 -5.23
CA ASP A 53 -9.31 11.53 -5.48
C ASP A 53 -9.92 12.09 -4.19
N ALA A 54 -10.54 11.24 -3.37
CA ALA A 54 -11.12 11.65 -2.09
C ALA A 54 -10.05 12.19 -1.11
N ILE A 55 -8.87 11.58 -1.09
CA ILE A 55 -7.76 12.04 -0.25
C ILE A 55 -7.16 13.35 -0.80
N ILE A 56 -7.07 13.53 -2.12
CA ILE A 56 -6.65 14.80 -2.70
C ILE A 56 -7.59 15.91 -2.24
N GLU A 57 -8.90 15.72 -2.41
CA GLU A 57 -9.92 16.70 -1.99
C GLU A 57 -9.85 17.00 -0.49
N ALA A 58 -9.82 15.95 0.35
CA ALA A 58 -9.78 16.12 1.80
C ALA A 58 -8.47 16.76 2.29
N SER A 59 -7.34 16.45 1.67
CA SER A 59 -6.01 16.92 2.09
C SER A 59 -5.81 18.43 1.88
N MET A 60 -6.61 19.07 1.03
CA MET A 60 -6.60 20.53 0.88
C MET A 60 -7.09 21.28 2.12
N GLN A 61 -7.77 20.59 3.04
CA GLN A 61 -8.28 21.18 4.29
C GLN A 61 -7.28 21.06 5.46
N LEU A 62 -6.12 20.42 5.24
CA LEU A 62 -5.14 20.20 6.29
C LEU A 62 -4.29 21.46 6.53
N ASP A 63 -4.12 21.83 7.80
CA ASP A 63 -3.08 22.76 8.23
C ASP A 63 -1.70 22.09 8.07
N LEU A 64 -0.74 22.79 7.46
CA LEU A 64 0.59 22.27 7.16
C LEU A 64 1.57 22.33 8.34
N TYR A 65 1.09 22.67 9.53
CA TYR A 65 1.89 22.70 10.74
C TYR A 65 1.93 21.34 11.42
N ASP A 66 3.13 20.84 11.66
CA ASP A 66 3.39 19.68 12.49
C ASP A 66 4.31 20.07 13.65
N ALA A 67 3.90 19.77 14.89
CA ALA A 67 4.62 20.16 16.09
C ALA A 67 5.97 19.45 16.25
N LEU A 68 6.10 18.21 15.72
CA LEU A 68 7.32 17.41 15.79
C LEU A 68 8.27 17.74 14.63
N SER A 69 7.74 18.25 13.52
CA SER A 69 8.49 18.56 12.31
C SER A 69 8.05 19.91 11.71
N PRO A 70 8.27 21.04 12.39
CA PRO A 70 7.86 22.34 11.88
C PRO A 70 8.43 22.64 10.50
N GLY A 71 7.54 22.97 9.54
CA GLY A 71 7.93 23.23 8.17
C GLY A 71 8.21 21.99 7.32
N ALA A 72 7.74 20.80 7.73
CA ALA A 72 7.89 19.53 6.99
C ALA A 72 7.40 19.62 5.53
N TRP A 73 6.38 20.44 5.24
CA TRP A 73 5.89 20.66 3.89
C TRP A 73 6.98 21.16 2.90
N ARG A 74 8.03 21.87 3.41
CA ARG A 74 9.18 22.33 2.59
C ARG A 74 10.06 21.21 2.09
N PHE A 75 9.86 19.99 2.62
CA PHE A 75 10.51 18.80 2.08
C PHE A 75 10.21 18.60 0.59
N GLY A 76 9.06 19.10 0.14
CA GLY A 76 8.59 18.98 -1.23
C GLY A 76 7.90 17.66 -1.47
N ILE A 77 6.57 17.68 -1.47
CA ILE A 77 5.70 16.56 -1.81
C ILE A 77 4.94 16.96 -3.06
N ALA A 78 4.95 16.12 -4.09
CA ALA A 78 4.19 16.33 -5.31
C ALA A 78 3.40 15.08 -5.68
N THR A 79 2.35 15.27 -6.45
CA THR A 79 1.50 14.22 -7.01
C THR A 79 1.97 13.93 -8.42
N ALA A 80 2.23 12.66 -8.74
CA ALA A 80 2.43 12.22 -10.12
C ALA A 80 1.12 12.27 -10.89
N ASP A 81 1.19 12.38 -12.22
CA ASP A 81 0.01 12.30 -13.08
C ASP A 81 -0.78 11.01 -12.79
N ILE A 82 -2.07 11.15 -12.56
CA ILE A 82 -2.94 10.01 -12.22
C ILE A 82 -3.34 9.29 -13.51
N ASP A 83 -3.03 8.00 -13.57
CA ASP A 83 -3.45 7.15 -14.69
C ASP A 83 -4.87 6.62 -14.46
N TYR A 84 -5.86 7.37 -14.89
CA TYR A 84 -7.28 6.98 -14.78
C TYR A 84 -7.66 5.77 -15.65
N SER A 85 -6.79 5.31 -16.56
CA SER A 85 -7.03 4.05 -17.29
C SER A 85 -7.00 2.84 -16.33
N LEU A 86 -6.32 2.97 -15.19
CA LEU A 86 -6.37 1.97 -14.11
C LEU A 86 -7.77 1.88 -13.51
N LEU A 87 -8.42 3.02 -13.24
CA LEU A 87 -9.80 3.06 -12.72
C LEU A 87 -10.78 2.40 -13.68
N GLU A 88 -10.71 2.75 -14.97
CA GLU A 88 -11.56 2.14 -16.00
C GLU A 88 -11.38 0.62 -16.09
N THR A 89 -10.12 0.18 -15.99
CA THR A 89 -9.78 -1.24 -16.01
C THR A 89 -10.25 -1.94 -14.74
N SER A 90 -10.08 -1.29 -13.57
CA SER A 90 -10.58 -1.77 -12.28
C SER A 90 -12.08 -2.02 -12.32
N GLN A 91 -12.87 -1.02 -12.72
CA GLN A 91 -14.33 -1.12 -12.81
C GLN A 91 -14.79 -2.26 -13.74
N ARG A 92 -14.12 -2.42 -14.88
CA ARG A 92 -14.42 -3.51 -15.82
C ARG A 92 -14.13 -4.90 -15.24
N LEU A 93 -12.97 -5.07 -14.59
CA LEU A 93 -12.53 -6.34 -14.03
C LEU A 93 -13.28 -6.67 -12.75
N ARG A 94 -13.69 -5.67 -11.99
CA ARG A 94 -14.49 -5.84 -10.77
C ARG A 94 -15.75 -6.68 -11.01
N SER A 95 -16.45 -6.45 -12.12
CA SER A 95 -17.62 -7.26 -12.48
C SER A 95 -17.32 -8.75 -12.65
N ASP A 96 -16.13 -9.10 -13.13
CA ASP A 96 -15.72 -10.52 -13.19
C ASP A 96 -15.33 -11.06 -11.81
N ALA A 97 -14.62 -10.26 -11.00
CA ALA A 97 -14.25 -10.64 -9.64
C ALA A 97 -15.48 -10.88 -8.76
N GLU A 98 -16.46 -9.99 -8.78
CA GLU A 98 -17.72 -10.16 -8.02
C GLU A 98 -18.48 -11.44 -8.38
N ARG A 99 -18.47 -11.82 -9.65
CA ARG A 99 -19.09 -13.07 -10.07
C ARG A 99 -18.35 -14.30 -9.56
N VAL A 100 -17.02 -14.23 -9.46
CA VAL A 100 -16.19 -15.27 -8.87
C VAL A 100 -16.49 -15.37 -7.38
N ILE A 101 -16.42 -14.26 -6.66
CA ILE A 101 -16.64 -14.17 -5.22
C ILE A 101 -18.02 -14.76 -4.88
N ARG A 102 -19.09 -14.27 -5.52
CA ARG A 102 -20.45 -14.77 -5.31
C ARG A 102 -20.57 -16.26 -5.57
N HIS A 103 -19.97 -16.75 -6.66
CA HIS A 103 -20.00 -18.18 -6.98
C HIS A 103 -19.36 -19.03 -5.87
N LEU A 104 -18.26 -18.56 -5.29
CA LEU A 104 -17.60 -19.26 -4.18
C LEU A 104 -18.40 -19.18 -2.89
N GLU A 105 -19.03 -18.05 -2.58
CA GLU A 105 -19.93 -17.86 -1.44
C GLU A 105 -21.17 -18.79 -1.52
N GLU A 106 -21.64 -19.09 -2.72
CA GLU A 106 -22.71 -20.03 -3.00
C GLU A 106 -22.26 -21.50 -2.96
N GLY A 107 -20.98 -21.77 -2.62
CA GLY A 107 -20.41 -23.10 -2.50
C GLY A 107 -19.88 -23.69 -3.81
N GLY A 108 -19.71 -22.85 -4.85
CA GLY A 108 -19.10 -23.24 -6.11
C GLY A 108 -17.58 -23.43 -6.03
N SER A 109 -16.96 -23.81 -7.13
CA SER A 109 -15.52 -24.12 -7.17
C SER A 109 -14.73 -23.17 -8.04
N VAL A 110 -13.51 -22.84 -7.61
CA VAL A 110 -12.52 -22.13 -8.46
C VAL A 110 -12.14 -22.95 -9.71
N ALA A 111 -12.38 -24.26 -9.70
CA ALA A 111 -12.06 -25.16 -10.81
C ALA A 111 -13.13 -25.15 -11.93
N ASP A 112 -14.26 -24.50 -11.73
CA ASP A 112 -15.30 -24.41 -12.75
C ASP A 112 -14.80 -23.59 -13.97
N ASP A 113 -14.95 -24.13 -15.19
CA ASP A 113 -14.39 -23.54 -16.40
C ASP A 113 -14.72 -22.06 -16.61
N ALA A 114 -15.96 -21.65 -16.30
CA ALA A 114 -16.41 -20.28 -16.44
C ALA A 114 -15.74 -19.37 -15.40
N VAL A 115 -15.52 -19.89 -14.20
CA VAL A 115 -14.86 -19.21 -13.08
C VAL A 115 -13.37 -19.08 -13.34
N CYS A 116 -12.72 -20.17 -13.76
CA CYS A 116 -11.30 -20.17 -14.16
C CYS A 116 -10.97 -19.09 -15.20
N ARG A 117 -11.84 -18.92 -16.21
CA ARG A 117 -11.62 -17.88 -17.24
C ARG A 117 -11.69 -16.46 -16.66
N LYS A 118 -12.57 -16.22 -15.68
CA LYS A 118 -12.69 -14.92 -15.01
C LYS A 118 -11.51 -14.65 -14.10
N ILE A 119 -11.13 -15.62 -13.26
CA ILE A 119 -9.94 -15.56 -12.40
C ILE A 119 -8.70 -15.23 -13.24
N ARG A 120 -8.49 -15.92 -14.35
CA ARG A 120 -7.35 -15.63 -15.23
C ARG A 120 -7.36 -14.19 -15.74
N ARG A 121 -8.50 -13.69 -16.19
CA ARG A 121 -8.64 -12.31 -16.69
C ARG A 121 -8.36 -11.28 -15.61
N VAL A 122 -8.85 -11.51 -14.40
CA VAL A 122 -8.58 -10.65 -13.24
C VAL A 122 -7.08 -10.67 -12.90
N ASN A 123 -6.47 -11.86 -12.81
CA ASN A 123 -5.04 -11.99 -12.52
C ASN A 123 -4.17 -11.31 -13.59
N GLU A 124 -4.50 -11.44 -14.88
CA GLU A 124 -3.81 -10.75 -15.98
C GLU A 124 -3.91 -9.21 -15.83
N GLY A 125 -5.08 -8.70 -15.43
CA GLY A 125 -5.26 -7.27 -15.16
C GLY A 125 -4.47 -6.80 -13.93
N CYS A 126 -4.42 -7.60 -12.86
CA CYS A 126 -3.60 -7.28 -11.69
C CYS A 126 -2.10 -7.24 -12.05
N VAL A 127 -1.62 -8.14 -12.91
CA VAL A 127 -0.24 -8.08 -13.41
C VAL A 127 0.01 -6.77 -14.15
N GLN A 128 -0.90 -6.32 -15.02
CA GLN A 128 -0.77 -5.07 -15.74
C GLN A 128 -0.74 -3.85 -14.81
N MET A 129 -1.60 -3.83 -13.79
CA MET A 129 -1.60 -2.79 -12.76
C MET A 129 -0.27 -2.76 -12.02
N ASN A 130 0.23 -3.92 -11.56
CA ASN A 130 1.52 -4.00 -10.86
C ASN A 130 2.68 -3.50 -11.73
N GLU A 131 2.72 -3.86 -13.03
CA GLU A 131 3.73 -3.38 -13.97
C GLU A 131 3.64 -1.87 -14.21
N ASN A 132 2.44 -1.31 -14.27
CA ASN A 132 2.23 0.14 -14.40
C ASN A 132 2.82 0.88 -13.19
N ILE A 133 2.43 0.47 -11.97
CA ILE A 133 2.95 1.08 -10.73
C ILE A 133 4.46 0.89 -10.62
N ARG A 134 4.98 -0.31 -10.97
CA ARG A 134 6.42 -0.59 -10.95
C ARG A 134 7.19 0.32 -11.89
N ALA A 135 6.68 0.53 -13.10
CA ALA A 135 7.31 1.41 -14.08
C ALA A 135 7.35 2.86 -13.62
N GLN A 136 6.24 3.39 -13.08
CA GLN A 136 6.18 4.74 -12.53
C GLN A 136 7.16 4.90 -11.35
N ALA A 137 7.12 3.97 -10.38
CA ALA A 137 7.99 4.00 -9.21
C ALA A 137 9.47 3.96 -9.62
N ARG A 138 9.85 3.07 -10.55
CA ARG A 138 11.21 2.98 -11.10
C ARG A 138 11.70 4.30 -11.71
N ALA A 139 10.83 4.97 -12.47
CA ALA A 139 11.16 6.23 -13.12
C ALA A 139 11.52 7.34 -12.11
N TRP A 140 10.76 7.45 -11.02
CA TRP A 140 11.03 8.44 -9.98
C TRP A 140 12.20 8.04 -9.08
N LEU A 141 12.30 6.76 -8.70
CA LEU A 141 13.44 6.25 -7.93
C LEU A 141 14.78 6.44 -8.66
N ALA A 142 14.81 6.29 -10.00
CA ALA A 142 16.01 6.52 -10.82
C ALA A 142 16.46 7.99 -10.80
N GLN A 143 15.56 8.92 -10.53
CA GLN A 143 15.86 10.34 -10.35
C GLN A 143 16.26 10.71 -8.91
N GLY A 144 16.40 9.71 -8.01
CA GLY A 144 16.75 9.92 -6.61
C GLY A 144 15.61 10.44 -5.74
N LYS A 145 14.37 10.37 -6.23
CA LYS A 145 13.19 10.76 -5.47
C LYS A 145 12.84 9.67 -4.45
N LEU A 146 12.21 10.06 -3.35
CA LEU A 146 11.38 9.16 -2.57
C LEU A 146 10.05 8.95 -3.30
N VAL A 147 9.49 7.76 -3.20
CA VAL A 147 8.21 7.43 -3.83
C VAL A 147 7.26 6.92 -2.76
N GLY A 148 6.08 7.53 -2.69
CA GLY A 148 4.94 7.06 -1.93
C GLY A 148 3.84 6.59 -2.88
N LEU A 149 2.92 5.76 -2.37
CA LEU A 149 1.76 5.31 -3.11
C LEU A 149 0.51 5.55 -2.27
N VAL A 150 -0.47 6.17 -2.88
CA VAL A 150 -1.82 6.28 -2.34
C VAL A 150 -2.70 5.35 -3.16
N GLY A 151 -3.11 4.27 -2.55
CA GLY A 151 -3.87 3.22 -3.22
C GLY A 151 -5.35 3.34 -3.03
N GLY A 152 -5.95 2.52 -3.72
CA GLY A 152 -7.03 1.66 -3.77
C GLY A 152 -6.96 0.53 -2.74
N ASP A 153 -7.20 -0.71 -3.19
CA ASP A 153 -7.08 -1.87 -2.30
C ASP A 153 -5.62 -2.22 -1.98
N HIS A 154 -5.44 -3.10 -1.02
CA HIS A 154 -4.14 -3.45 -0.47
C HIS A 154 -3.23 -4.27 -1.42
N SER A 155 -3.67 -4.58 -2.65
CA SER A 155 -2.82 -5.19 -3.69
C SER A 155 -1.92 -4.17 -4.40
N THR A 156 -2.29 -2.89 -4.39
CA THR A 156 -1.68 -1.83 -5.21
C THR A 156 -0.19 -1.56 -4.93
N PRO A 157 0.34 -1.66 -3.69
CA PRO A 157 1.75 -1.37 -3.44
C PRO A 157 2.76 -2.41 -3.96
N TYR A 158 2.31 -3.57 -4.44
CA TYR A 158 3.21 -4.63 -4.86
C TYR A 158 4.20 -4.19 -5.95
N GLY A 159 3.74 -3.44 -6.96
CA GLY A 159 4.61 -2.89 -8.00
C GLY A 159 5.69 -1.93 -7.47
N LEU A 160 5.35 -1.09 -6.48
CA LEU A 160 6.33 -0.22 -5.82
C LEU A 160 7.37 -1.03 -5.04
N VAL A 161 6.94 -2.06 -4.30
CA VAL A 161 7.86 -2.93 -3.54
C VAL A 161 8.81 -3.67 -4.48
N GLN A 162 8.33 -4.13 -5.65
CA GLN A 162 9.19 -4.71 -6.68
C GLN A 162 10.23 -3.70 -7.19
N ALA A 163 9.83 -2.46 -7.48
CA ALA A 163 10.75 -1.41 -7.92
C ALA A 163 11.82 -1.08 -6.86
N LEU A 164 11.47 -1.11 -5.58
CA LEU A 164 12.44 -0.97 -4.48
C LEU A 164 13.42 -2.14 -4.46
N GLY A 165 12.95 -3.38 -4.65
CA GLY A 165 13.81 -4.57 -4.71
C GLY A 165 14.80 -4.54 -5.88
N GLU A 166 14.43 -3.98 -7.02
CA GLU A 166 15.30 -3.84 -8.21
C GLU A 166 16.52 -2.95 -7.97
N ARG A 167 16.52 -2.13 -6.94
CA ARG A 167 17.72 -1.35 -6.56
C ARG A 167 18.85 -2.21 -6.01
N GLY A 168 18.56 -3.47 -5.68
CA GLY A 168 19.53 -4.44 -5.15
C GLY A 168 19.96 -4.19 -3.71
N GLU A 169 19.38 -3.22 -3.03
CA GLU A 169 19.64 -2.87 -1.64
C GLU A 169 18.60 -3.52 -0.73
N GLY A 170 19.05 -4.16 0.37
CA GLY A 170 18.16 -4.74 1.36
C GLY A 170 17.34 -3.68 2.10
N PHE A 171 16.08 -4.01 2.42
CA PHE A 171 15.19 -3.15 3.19
C PHE A 171 14.22 -3.97 4.04
N GLY A 172 13.65 -3.32 5.05
CA GLY A 172 12.53 -3.86 5.81
C GLY A 172 11.20 -3.27 5.36
N ILE A 173 10.13 -3.96 5.70
CA ILE A 173 8.75 -3.46 5.56
C ILE A 173 8.16 -3.34 6.95
N LEU A 174 7.73 -2.15 7.32
CA LEU A 174 6.84 -1.93 8.47
C LEU A 174 5.41 -1.97 7.96
N HIS A 175 4.70 -3.04 8.30
CA HIS A 175 3.33 -3.31 7.85
C HIS A 175 2.37 -3.10 9.03
N ILE A 176 1.64 -1.99 9.02
CA ILE A 176 0.65 -1.64 10.03
C ILE A 176 -0.72 -1.96 9.46
N ASP A 177 -1.36 -2.99 9.99
CA ASP A 177 -2.56 -3.59 9.41
C ASP A 177 -3.33 -4.45 10.42
N ALA A 178 -4.61 -4.64 10.16
CA ALA A 178 -5.45 -5.62 10.84
C ALA A 178 -5.19 -7.06 10.37
N HIS A 179 -4.64 -7.25 9.18
CA HIS A 179 -4.45 -8.52 8.49
C HIS A 179 -2.98 -8.83 8.25
N CYS A 180 -2.66 -10.09 7.96
CA CYS A 180 -1.29 -10.50 7.58
C CYS A 180 -1.03 -10.34 6.08
N ASP A 181 -2.06 -10.49 5.26
CA ASP A 181 -1.97 -10.53 3.79
C ASP A 181 -0.96 -11.57 3.25
N LEU A 182 -0.89 -12.69 3.95
CA LEU A 182 0.03 -13.80 3.67
C LEU A 182 -0.64 -14.96 2.92
N ARG A 183 -1.86 -14.79 2.42
CA ARG A 183 -2.54 -15.82 1.63
C ARG A 183 -1.82 -16.01 0.30
N ARG A 184 -1.58 -17.27 -0.09
CA ARG A 184 -0.98 -17.59 -1.39
C ARG A 184 -1.83 -17.07 -2.56
N ALA A 185 -3.13 -17.15 -2.42
CA ALA A 185 -4.16 -16.55 -3.26
C ALA A 185 -5.43 -16.44 -2.43
N TYR A 186 -6.27 -15.48 -2.74
CA TYR A 186 -7.57 -15.37 -2.10
C TYR A 186 -8.66 -15.34 -3.17
N GLU A 187 -9.68 -16.19 -3.02
CA GLU A 187 -10.77 -16.35 -4.00
C GLU A 187 -10.29 -16.69 -5.42
N GLY A 188 -9.11 -17.31 -5.54
CA GLY A 188 -8.45 -17.63 -6.81
C GLY A 188 -7.59 -16.48 -7.39
N PHE A 189 -7.58 -15.31 -6.75
CA PHE A 189 -6.79 -14.16 -7.18
C PHE A 189 -5.41 -14.20 -6.54
N GLU A 190 -4.36 -14.35 -7.38
CA GLU A 190 -2.97 -14.43 -6.93
C GLU A 190 -2.44 -13.07 -6.42
N TYR A 191 -2.92 -11.98 -7.04
CA TYR A 191 -2.54 -10.61 -6.66
C TYR A 191 -3.71 -9.92 -5.95
N SER A 192 -4.31 -10.61 -4.97
CA SER A 192 -5.38 -10.02 -4.17
C SER A 192 -4.83 -9.13 -3.06
N HIS A 193 -5.70 -8.30 -2.51
CA HIS A 193 -5.42 -7.49 -1.31
C HIS A 193 -4.89 -8.36 -0.16
N ALA A 194 -5.41 -9.57 0.03
CA ALA A 194 -5.01 -10.50 1.10
C ALA A 194 -3.73 -11.32 0.79
N SER A 195 -3.02 -11.04 -0.32
CA SER A 195 -1.91 -11.87 -0.80
C SER A 195 -0.60 -11.09 -1.00
N ILE A 196 -0.60 -9.79 -0.74
CA ILE A 196 0.54 -8.96 -1.10
C ILE A 196 1.81 -9.33 -0.35
N MET A 197 1.74 -9.59 0.96
CA MET A 197 2.94 -9.95 1.74
C MET A 197 3.44 -11.34 1.36
N TYR A 198 2.56 -12.28 0.99
CA TYR A 198 2.98 -13.55 0.40
C TYR A 198 3.76 -13.34 -0.90
N ASN A 199 3.25 -12.51 -1.81
CA ASN A 199 3.92 -12.22 -3.09
C ASN A 199 5.27 -11.52 -2.87
N VAL A 200 5.37 -10.60 -1.92
CA VAL A 200 6.64 -9.97 -1.53
C VAL A 200 7.65 -11.00 -1.02
N LEU A 201 7.23 -11.91 -0.14
CA LEU A 201 8.10 -12.98 0.36
C LEU A 201 8.62 -13.88 -0.77
N ARG A 202 7.77 -14.18 -1.75
CA ARG A 202 8.12 -15.05 -2.88
C ARG A 202 9.08 -14.37 -3.86
N ASP A 203 8.82 -13.12 -4.23
CA ASP A 203 9.38 -12.50 -5.42
C ASP A 203 10.40 -11.39 -5.13
N VAL A 204 10.44 -10.85 -3.89
CA VAL A 204 11.30 -9.73 -3.51
C VAL A 204 12.22 -10.14 -2.36
N PRO A 205 13.32 -10.87 -2.64
CA PRO A 205 14.24 -11.31 -1.59
C PRO A 205 14.95 -10.14 -0.88
N GLN A 206 15.00 -8.95 -1.50
CA GLN A 206 15.56 -7.74 -0.92
C GLN A 206 14.70 -7.16 0.23
N ALA A 207 13.42 -7.54 0.33
CA ALA A 207 12.60 -7.29 1.51
C ALA A 207 13.03 -8.28 2.62
N GLU A 208 14.13 -7.98 3.30
CA GLU A 208 14.82 -8.87 4.24
C GLU A 208 14.04 -9.12 5.54
N ARG A 209 13.16 -8.18 5.90
CA ARG A 209 12.35 -8.21 7.10
C ARG A 209 10.97 -7.60 6.85
N ILE A 210 9.93 -8.30 7.25
CA ILE A 210 8.56 -7.79 7.32
C ILE A 210 8.17 -7.76 8.79
N VAL A 211 7.89 -6.57 9.31
CA VAL A 211 7.42 -6.37 10.68
C VAL A 211 5.95 -6.00 10.61
N GLU A 212 5.10 -6.93 11.01
CA GLU A 212 3.64 -6.79 11.04
C GLU A 212 3.19 -6.28 12.39
N VAL A 213 2.34 -5.26 12.41
CA VAL A 213 1.90 -4.58 13.64
C VAL A 213 0.39 -4.40 13.64
N GLY A 214 -0.27 -4.89 14.69
CA GLY A 214 -1.71 -4.71 14.90
C GLY A 214 -2.57 -5.79 14.27
N VAL A 215 -1.96 -6.85 13.73
CA VAL A 215 -2.66 -7.96 13.10
C VAL A 215 -3.59 -8.65 14.09
N ARG A 216 -4.86 -8.86 13.71
CA ARG A 216 -5.90 -9.44 14.57
C ARG A 216 -6.89 -10.35 13.87
N ASP A 217 -6.81 -10.44 12.53
CA ASP A 217 -7.65 -11.31 11.71
C ASP A 217 -6.80 -11.99 10.63
N TYR A 218 -6.60 -13.31 10.76
CA TYR A 218 -5.78 -14.13 9.86
C TYR A 218 -6.12 -15.61 10.01
N CYS A 219 -5.84 -16.41 9.00
CA CYS A 219 -6.11 -17.84 9.01
C CYS A 219 -4.92 -18.67 9.51
N ASP A 220 -5.17 -19.97 9.80
CA ASP A 220 -4.13 -20.90 10.28
C ASP A 220 -2.93 -21.01 9.34
N ALA A 221 -3.15 -20.99 8.03
CA ALA A 221 -2.08 -21.07 7.03
C ALA A 221 -1.18 -19.82 7.06
N GLU A 222 -1.74 -18.65 7.28
CA GLU A 222 -1.00 -17.40 7.45
C GLU A 222 -0.21 -17.41 8.77
N ALA A 223 -0.83 -17.86 9.86
CA ALA A 223 -0.16 -18.03 11.15
C ALA A 223 1.04 -18.98 11.06
N GLU A 224 0.92 -20.09 10.31
CA GLU A 224 2.00 -21.04 10.12
C GLU A 224 3.13 -20.44 9.28
N LEU A 225 2.81 -19.72 8.20
CA LEU A 225 3.80 -19.04 7.38
C LEU A 225 4.53 -17.95 8.19
N ALA A 226 3.80 -17.14 8.95
CA ALA A 226 4.38 -16.09 9.77
C ALA A 226 5.35 -16.66 10.82
N ARG A 227 5.02 -17.80 11.46
CA ARG A 227 5.86 -18.46 12.45
C ARG A 227 7.09 -19.15 11.85
N SER A 228 6.96 -19.73 10.66
CA SER A 228 8.03 -20.49 10.02
C SER A 228 9.01 -19.63 9.22
N SER A 229 8.64 -18.41 8.87
CA SER A 229 9.49 -17.51 8.11
C SER A 229 10.43 -16.70 9.00
N GLU A 230 11.74 -16.82 8.76
CA GLU A 230 12.73 -15.97 9.43
C GLU A 230 12.63 -14.49 9.04
N ARG A 231 11.96 -14.18 7.93
CA ARG A 231 11.77 -12.82 7.42
C ARG A 231 10.60 -12.08 8.05
N ILE A 232 9.71 -12.78 8.78
CA ILE A 232 8.52 -12.17 9.38
C ILE A 232 8.74 -11.99 10.90
N ARG A 233 8.32 -10.84 11.39
CA ARG A 233 8.12 -10.53 12.80
C ARG A 233 6.73 -9.97 13.00
N MET A 234 5.90 -10.65 13.77
CA MET A 234 4.55 -10.23 14.06
C MET A 234 4.43 -9.70 15.48
N PHE A 235 3.85 -8.52 15.60
CA PHE A 235 3.36 -7.90 16.82
C PHE A 235 1.85 -7.82 16.72
N ASP A 236 1.18 -8.96 16.97
CA ASP A 236 -0.27 -9.04 16.85
C ASP A 236 -0.98 -8.22 17.96
N ASP A 237 -2.26 -7.91 17.73
CA ASP A 237 -3.05 -7.10 18.66
C ASP A 237 -3.14 -7.73 20.06
N THR A 238 -3.20 -9.05 20.15
CA THR A 238 -3.24 -9.77 21.43
C THR A 238 -1.96 -9.54 22.24
N GLN A 239 -0.79 -9.65 21.60
CA GLN A 239 0.50 -9.41 22.23
C GLN A 239 0.66 -7.94 22.64
N LEU A 240 0.27 -7.01 21.77
CA LEU A 240 0.34 -5.56 22.03
C LEU A 240 -0.57 -5.17 23.19
N SER A 241 -1.80 -5.67 23.20
CA SER A 241 -2.78 -5.40 24.25
C SER A 241 -2.34 -6.01 25.59
N ALA A 242 -1.86 -7.26 25.60
CA ALA A 242 -1.35 -7.90 26.81
C ALA A 242 -0.18 -7.11 27.44
N ALA A 243 0.80 -6.71 26.64
CA ALA A 243 1.93 -5.90 27.08
C ALA A 243 1.48 -4.55 27.67
N ALA A 244 0.51 -3.90 27.07
CA ALA A 244 -0.07 -2.64 27.59
C ALA A 244 -0.78 -2.86 28.93
N PHE A 245 -1.57 -3.94 29.10
CA PHE A 245 -2.23 -4.29 30.36
C PHE A 245 -1.21 -4.67 31.47
N GLU A 246 -0.06 -5.20 31.10
CA GLU A 246 1.06 -5.48 32.03
C GLU A 246 1.88 -4.23 32.37
N GLY A 247 1.54 -3.07 31.80
CA GLY A 247 2.17 -1.78 32.10
C GLY A 247 3.32 -1.38 31.17
N GLU A 248 3.52 -2.09 30.06
CA GLU A 248 4.48 -1.64 29.04
C GLU A 248 3.98 -0.33 28.41
N THR A 249 4.85 0.68 28.36
CA THR A 249 4.51 1.95 27.73
C THR A 249 4.53 1.83 26.21
N TRP A 250 3.67 2.57 25.51
CA TRP A 250 3.67 2.60 24.03
C TRP A 250 5.06 2.93 23.45
N GLY A 251 5.80 3.84 24.10
CA GLY A 251 7.17 4.16 23.69
C GLY A 251 8.15 2.97 23.79
N ALA A 252 7.96 2.07 24.76
CA ALA A 252 8.76 0.85 24.84
C ALA A 252 8.38 -0.15 23.75
N THR A 253 7.10 -0.32 23.50
CA THR A 253 6.56 -1.13 22.39
C THR A 253 7.09 -0.63 21.03
N CYS A 254 7.03 0.67 20.74
CA CYS A 254 7.58 1.25 19.51
C CYS A 254 9.08 0.95 19.35
N ARG A 255 9.87 1.05 20.42
CA ARG A 255 11.30 0.71 20.37
C ARG A 255 11.54 -0.75 20.04
N ARG A 256 10.74 -1.67 20.58
CA ARG A 256 10.82 -3.11 20.24
C ARG A 256 10.50 -3.37 18.77
N ILE A 257 9.45 -2.73 18.25
CA ILE A 257 9.05 -2.85 16.84
C ILE A 257 10.17 -2.34 15.93
N VAL A 258 10.66 -1.13 16.19
CA VAL A 258 11.70 -0.49 15.37
C VAL A 258 13.03 -1.27 15.44
N ALA A 259 13.35 -1.90 16.56
CA ALA A 259 14.57 -2.70 16.70
C ALA A 259 14.61 -3.95 15.81
N GLU A 260 13.47 -4.40 15.30
CA GLU A 260 13.39 -5.52 14.34
C GLU A 260 13.61 -5.09 12.88
N LEU A 261 13.62 -3.79 12.61
CA LEU A 261 13.76 -3.22 11.26
C LEU A 261 15.21 -2.91 10.91
N PRO A 262 15.65 -3.12 9.66
CA PRO A 262 16.94 -2.63 9.18
C PRO A 262 16.91 -1.10 9.02
N GLU A 263 18.04 -0.52 8.61
CA GLU A 263 18.20 0.93 8.43
C GLU A 263 17.26 1.52 7.37
N ARG A 264 17.00 0.78 6.29
CA ARG A 264 16.09 1.19 5.22
C ARG A 264 14.75 0.51 5.41
N VAL A 265 13.69 1.30 5.45
CA VAL A 265 12.34 0.79 5.71
C VAL A 265 11.34 1.37 4.73
N TYR A 266 10.57 0.50 4.13
CA TYR A 266 9.31 0.85 3.48
C TYR A 266 8.19 0.79 4.53
N VAL A 267 7.51 1.89 4.75
CA VAL A 267 6.38 1.96 5.68
C VAL A 267 5.09 1.79 4.91
N ARG A 268 4.25 0.90 5.37
CA ARG A 268 2.96 0.61 4.82
C ARG A 268 1.90 0.70 5.90
N PHE A 269 0.81 1.35 5.57
CA PHE A 269 -0.30 1.59 6.48
C PHE A 269 -1.62 1.28 5.77
N ASP A 270 -2.38 0.31 6.28
CA ASP A 270 -3.74 0.02 5.88
C ASP A 270 -4.73 0.56 6.91
N ILE A 271 -5.78 1.30 6.42
CA ILE A 271 -6.74 2.03 7.26
C ILE A 271 -8.17 1.55 7.06
#